data_ef274dc96345a6264614031485c7e41d
#
_entry.id   ef274dc96345a6264614031485c7e41d
#
_cell.length_a   1.000
_cell.length_b   1.000
_cell.length_c   1.000
_cell.angle_alpha   90.00
_cell.angle_beta   90.00
_cell.angle_gamma   90.00
#
_symmetry.space_group_name_H-M   'P 1'
#
loop_
_entity.id
_entity.type
_entity.pdbx_description
1 polymer ?
#
loop_
_entity_poly.entity_id
_entity_poly.type
_entity_poly.pdbx_seq_one_letter_code
_entity_poly.pdbx_strand_id
1 'polypeptide(L)'
;TPTRDLRLSRETEIGYLKAHGVHSDWKKMEYSVNKGIWGTSVGGKETLHSNTNLPDKAYPSPLVKEGCESLELEFGQGEIVGVNGEKISRIAAIRKIEEIGAAWAIGRDTHVGDTLVGIKGRVGFEAAAPMLIIKAHELLEKHTLTKWQQYWEEQLGNWYGMFLHLSLIHI
;
A
#
# COMPACT_ATOMS: atom_id res chain seq x y z
N THR A 1 -10.17 23.78 -16.69
CA THR A 1 -10.69 23.70 -15.30
C THR A 1 -9.92 24.66 -14.43
N PRO A 2 -10.54 25.35 -13.44
CA PRO A 2 -9.85 26.34 -12.61
C PRO A 2 -8.55 25.83 -11.99
N THR A 3 -8.54 24.61 -11.43
CA THR A 3 -7.34 24.02 -10.82
C THR A 3 -6.20 23.87 -11.81
N ARG A 4 -6.48 23.41 -13.05
CA ARG A 4 -5.46 23.28 -14.10
C ARG A 4 -4.96 24.64 -14.59
N ASP A 5 -5.87 25.58 -14.76
CA ASP A 5 -5.59 26.88 -15.38
C ASP A 5 -4.85 27.81 -14.40
N LEU A 6 -5.20 27.75 -13.11
CA LEU A 6 -4.61 28.57 -12.05
C LEU A 6 -3.41 27.90 -11.34
N ARG A 7 -3.23 26.59 -11.49
CA ARG A 7 -2.16 25.80 -10.83
C ARG A 7 -2.01 26.11 -9.34
N LEU A 8 -3.15 26.14 -8.63
CA LEU A 8 -3.19 26.50 -7.22
C LEU A 8 -2.45 25.46 -6.36
N SER A 9 -1.69 25.94 -5.38
CA SER A 9 -1.17 25.07 -4.33
C SER A 9 -2.29 24.73 -3.34
N ARG A 10 -2.13 23.62 -2.62
CA ARG A 10 -3.10 23.19 -1.60
C ARG A 10 -3.31 24.25 -0.52
N GLU A 11 -2.25 24.95 -0.12
CA GLU A 11 -2.31 26.06 0.84
C GLU A 11 -3.19 27.20 0.30
N THR A 12 -3.04 27.53 -0.98
CA THR A 12 -3.85 28.57 -1.63
C THR A 12 -5.32 28.15 -1.70
N GLU A 13 -5.60 26.90 -2.04
CA GLU A 13 -6.96 26.35 -2.07
C GLU A 13 -7.62 26.35 -0.69
N ILE A 14 -6.89 25.96 0.36
CA ILE A 14 -7.34 26.03 1.76
C ILE A 14 -7.60 27.47 2.17
N GLY A 15 -6.73 28.41 1.81
CA GLY A 15 -6.90 29.83 2.07
C GLY A 15 -8.18 30.37 1.43
N TYR A 16 -8.43 30.01 0.19
CA TYR A 16 -9.64 30.38 -0.55
C TYR A 16 -10.91 29.83 0.14
N LEU A 17 -10.91 28.54 0.50
CA LEU A 17 -12.05 27.92 1.18
C LEU A 17 -12.35 28.57 2.53
N LYS A 18 -11.31 28.87 3.33
CA LYS A 18 -11.46 29.59 4.61
C LYS A 18 -12.06 30.99 4.42
N ALA A 19 -11.61 31.72 3.41
CA ALA A 19 -12.14 33.07 3.09
C ALA A 19 -13.61 33.02 2.68
N HIS A 20 -14.10 31.88 2.17
CA HIS A 20 -15.49 31.70 1.78
C HIS A 20 -16.33 30.95 2.86
N GLY A 21 -15.85 30.91 4.11
CA GLY A 21 -16.61 30.41 5.24
C GLY A 21 -16.69 28.87 5.33
N VAL A 22 -15.86 28.15 4.57
CA VAL A 22 -15.79 26.68 4.69
C VAL A 22 -14.93 26.31 5.91
N HIS A 23 -15.55 25.64 6.87
CA HIS A 23 -14.89 25.14 8.07
C HIS A 23 -14.62 23.63 7.94
N SER A 24 -13.38 23.24 8.12
CA SER A 24 -12.95 21.83 8.13
C SER A 24 -11.72 21.65 9.02
N ASP A 25 -11.42 20.43 9.40
CA ASP A 25 -10.16 20.09 10.10
C ASP A 25 -9.00 20.05 9.10
N TRP A 26 -8.49 21.23 8.76
CA TRP A 26 -7.43 21.40 7.75
C TRP A 26 -6.13 20.67 8.14
N LYS A 27 -5.90 20.38 9.44
CA LYS A 27 -4.73 19.62 9.89
C LYS A 27 -4.82 18.14 9.47
N LYS A 28 -6.01 17.57 9.47
CA LYS A 28 -6.23 16.21 8.96
C LYS A 28 -6.09 16.10 7.45
N MET A 29 -6.17 17.21 6.74
CA MET A 29 -6.03 17.29 5.29
C MET A 29 -4.58 17.53 4.83
N GLU A 30 -3.60 17.51 5.75
CA GLU A 30 -2.17 17.67 5.43
C GLU A 30 -1.67 16.53 4.53
N TYR A 31 -2.23 15.31 4.70
CA TYR A 31 -1.89 14.14 3.93
C TYR A 31 -3.04 13.70 3.02
N SER A 32 -2.70 13.31 1.79
CA SER A 32 -3.63 12.67 0.87
C SER A 32 -3.59 11.16 1.10
N VAL A 33 -4.68 10.58 1.57
CA VAL A 33 -4.77 9.17 1.90
C VAL A 33 -5.77 8.49 0.98
N ASN A 34 -5.32 7.48 0.23
CA ASN A 34 -6.18 6.65 -0.61
C ASN A 34 -6.16 5.22 -0.08
N LYS A 35 -7.23 4.84 0.60
CA LYS A 35 -7.36 3.53 1.25
C LYS A 35 -8.02 2.52 0.33
N GLY A 36 -7.34 1.40 0.10
CA GLY A 36 -7.85 0.24 -0.62
C GLY A 36 -7.78 -1.03 0.23
N ILE A 37 -8.37 -2.11 -0.25
CA ILE A 37 -8.33 -3.42 0.42
C ILE A 37 -6.93 -4.04 0.40
N TRP A 38 -6.13 -3.71 -0.61
CA TRP A 38 -4.78 -4.26 -0.83
C TRP A 38 -3.66 -3.32 -0.40
N GLY A 39 -3.99 -2.22 0.22
CA GLY A 39 -3.04 -1.25 0.75
C GLY A 39 -3.56 0.17 0.70
N THR A 40 -2.85 1.05 1.35
CA THR A 40 -3.19 2.46 1.49
C THR A 40 -2.01 3.31 1.02
N SER A 41 -2.24 4.23 0.09
CA SER A 41 -1.22 5.20 -0.30
C SER A 41 -1.36 6.49 0.50
N VAL A 42 -0.23 7.08 0.86
CA VAL A 42 -0.14 8.31 1.65
C VAL A 42 0.79 9.29 0.93
N GLY A 43 0.25 10.42 0.49
CA GLY A 43 0.99 11.52 -0.08
C GLY A 43 1.00 12.72 0.85
N GLY A 44 2.12 13.44 0.94
CA GLY A 44 2.29 14.65 1.72
C GLY A 44 3.47 15.47 1.24
N LYS A 45 3.74 16.59 1.89
CA LYS A 45 4.86 17.48 1.52
C LYS A 45 6.22 16.79 1.58
N GLU A 46 6.38 15.82 2.49
CA GLU A 46 7.60 15.04 2.66
C GLU A 46 7.91 14.17 1.44
N THR A 47 6.89 13.72 0.71
CA THR A 47 7.09 12.91 -0.51
C THR A 47 7.58 13.73 -1.70
N LEU A 48 7.54 15.06 -1.62
CA LEU A 48 8.06 15.95 -2.66
C LEU A 48 9.60 16.03 -2.68
N HIS A 49 10.26 15.59 -1.61
CA HIS A 49 11.70 15.66 -1.45
C HIS A 49 12.28 14.26 -1.22
N SER A 50 13.42 13.98 -1.87
CA SER A 50 14.08 12.67 -1.81
C SER A 50 14.77 12.38 -0.46
N ASN A 51 15.03 13.41 0.33
CA ASN A 51 15.76 13.36 1.60
C ASN A 51 14.89 13.38 2.84
N THR A 52 13.57 13.27 2.68
CA THR A 52 12.61 13.27 3.80
C THR A 52 11.70 12.05 3.71
N ASN A 53 11.43 11.44 4.86
CA ASN A 53 10.48 10.34 4.99
C ASN A 53 9.17 10.85 5.58
N LEU A 54 8.09 10.14 5.30
CA LEU A 54 6.81 10.39 5.96
C LEU A 54 6.94 10.09 7.47
N PRO A 55 6.45 10.98 8.33
CA PRO A 55 6.41 10.72 9.77
C PRO A 55 5.32 9.68 10.09
N ASP A 56 5.45 9.00 11.23
CA ASP A 56 4.47 7.98 11.66
C ASP A 56 3.04 8.49 11.70
N LYS A 57 2.84 9.74 12.10
CA LYS A 57 1.52 10.40 12.13
C LYS A 57 0.83 10.53 10.77
N ALA A 58 1.57 10.38 9.67
CA ALA A 58 1.02 10.45 8.31
C ALA A 58 0.27 9.17 7.93
N TYR A 59 0.61 8.06 8.57
CA TYR A 59 -0.01 6.77 8.30
C TYR A 59 -1.31 6.62 9.08
N PRO A 60 -2.38 6.06 8.45
CA PRO A 60 -3.69 5.94 9.09
C PRO A 60 -3.73 4.95 10.25
N SER A 61 -2.88 3.92 10.25
CA SER A 61 -2.85 2.90 11.30
C SER A 61 -1.75 3.24 12.31
N PRO A 62 -2.06 3.45 13.60
CA PRO A 62 -1.04 3.71 14.61
C PRO A 62 -0.23 2.44 14.93
N LEU A 63 1.06 2.58 15.22
CA LEU A 63 1.86 1.53 15.83
C LEU A 63 1.39 1.37 17.29
N VAL A 64 0.82 0.21 17.61
CA VAL A 64 0.26 -0.06 18.94
C VAL A 64 0.80 -1.33 19.60
N LYS A 65 1.56 -2.15 18.85
CA LYS A 65 2.15 -3.39 19.34
C LYS A 65 3.66 -3.34 19.29
N GLU A 66 4.30 -4.01 20.24
CA GLU A 66 5.75 -4.22 20.32
C GLU A 66 6.07 -5.71 20.56
N GLY A 67 7.31 -6.13 20.25
CA GLY A 67 7.75 -7.50 20.41
C GLY A 67 7.51 -8.36 19.15
N CYS A 68 6.99 -9.57 19.31
CA CYS A 68 6.69 -10.47 18.21
C CYS A 68 5.41 -11.28 18.51
N GLU A 69 4.72 -11.67 17.44
CA GLU A 69 3.52 -12.51 17.48
C GLU A 69 3.55 -13.50 16.33
N SER A 70 3.06 -14.70 16.55
CA SER A 70 2.95 -15.69 15.49
C SER A 70 1.64 -15.47 14.72
N LEU A 71 1.71 -15.52 13.40
CA LEU A 71 0.56 -15.48 12.50
C LEU A 71 0.58 -16.75 11.65
N GLU A 72 -0.50 -17.52 11.73
CA GLU A 72 -0.69 -18.73 10.91
C GLU A 72 -1.58 -18.40 9.71
N LEU A 73 -1.09 -18.69 8.50
CA LEU A 73 -1.83 -18.51 7.25
C LEU A 73 -1.98 -19.86 6.55
N GLU A 74 -3.21 -20.20 6.18
CA GLU A 74 -3.53 -21.43 5.45
C GLU A 74 -3.77 -21.11 3.97
N PHE A 75 -3.08 -21.84 3.09
CA PHE A 75 -3.21 -21.71 1.64
C PHE A 75 -3.79 -22.99 1.03
N GLY A 76 -4.68 -22.83 0.06
CA GLY A 76 -5.24 -23.91 -0.74
C GLY A 76 -5.17 -23.56 -2.22
N GLN A 77 -4.46 -24.36 -3.03
CA GLN A 77 -4.27 -24.13 -4.46
C GLN A 77 -3.73 -22.73 -4.79
N GLY A 78 -2.79 -22.23 -3.96
CA GLY A 78 -2.17 -20.91 -4.13
C GLY A 78 -2.97 -19.74 -3.55
N GLU A 79 -4.17 -19.97 -3.03
CA GLU A 79 -5.03 -18.92 -2.50
C GLU A 79 -5.12 -18.99 -0.97
N ILE A 80 -5.26 -17.84 -0.30
CA ILE A 80 -5.47 -17.82 1.14
C ILE A 80 -6.88 -18.30 1.49
N VAL A 81 -6.96 -19.30 2.38
CA VAL A 81 -8.20 -19.96 2.79
C VAL A 81 -8.44 -19.95 4.30
N GLY A 82 -7.44 -19.56 5.11
CA GLY A 82 -7.57 -19.50 6.56
C GLY A 82 -6.55 -18.60 7.23
N VAL A 83 -6.88 -18.14 8.43
CA VAL A 83 -6.02 -17.31 9.30
C VAL A 83 -6.18 -17.79 10.74
N ASN A 84 -5.08 -18.16 11.39
CA ASN A 84 -5.03 -18.65 12.78
C ASN A 84 -6.03 -19.80 13.05
N GLY A 85 -6.08 -20.81 12.12
CA GLY A 85 -6.96 -21.97 12.22
C GLY A 85 -8.43 -21.73 11.85
N GLU A 86 -8.82 -20.48 11.54
CA GLU A 86 -10.19 -20.15 11.12
C GLU A 86 -10.27 -20.11 9.59
N LYS A 87 -11.16 -20.91 9.00
CA LYS A 87 -11.47 -20.85 7.56
C LYS A 87 -12.39 -19.69 7.26
N ILE A 88 -11.94 -18.77 6.44
CA ILE A 88 -12.66 -17.54 6.11
C ILE A 88 -12.51 -17.20 4.61
N SER A 89 -13.38 -16.34 4.12
CA SER A 89 -13.29 -15.89 2.72
C SER A 89 -12.02 -15.06 2.48
N ARG A 90 -11.52 -15.05 1.24
CA ARG A 90 -10.30 -14.30 0.86
C ARG A 90 -10.35 -12.84 1.28
N ILE A 91 -11.47 -12.15 1.06
CA ILE A 91 -11.64 -10.75 1.45
C ILE A 91 -11.58 -10.59 2.97
N ALA A 92 -12.22 -11.50 3.72
CA ALA A 92 -12.17 -11.46 5.18
C ALA A 92 -10.76 -11.75 5.69
N ALA A 93 -10.01 -12.69 5.06
CA ALA A 93 -8.63 -12.98 5.38
C ALA A 93 -7.73 -11.76 5.19
N ILE A 94 -7.81 -11.08 4.03
CA ILE A 94 -7.04 -9.87 3.74
C ILE A 94 -7.31 -8.80 4.80
N ARG A 95 -8.58 -8.54 5.14
CA ARG A 95 -8.94 -7.53 6.15
C ARG A 95 -8.42 -7.89 7.54
N LYS A 96 -8.54 -9.16 7.94
CA LYS A 96 -8.06 -9.64 9.23
C LYS A 96 -6.54 -9.56 9.34
N ILE A 97 -5.82 -9.94 8.29
CA ILE A 97 -4.36 -9.85 8.25
C ILE A 97 -3.91 -8.38 8.24
N GLU A 98 -4.61 -7.50 7.50
CA GLU A 98 -4.34 -6.06 7.51
C GLU A 98 -4.46 -5.48 8.92
N GLU A 99 -5.55 -5.79 9.63
CA GLU A 99 -5.77 -5.34 11.01
C GLU A 99 -4.66 -5.81 11.95
N ILE A 100 -4.30 -7.11 11.87
CA ILE A 100 -3.22 -7.68 12.68
C ILE A 100 -1.90 -6.99 12.37
N GLY A 101 -1.49 -6.94 11.11
CA GLY A 101 -0.17 -6.46 10.71
C GLY A 101 -0.02 -4.93 10.82
N ALA A 102 -1.08 -4.17 10.57
CA ALA A 102 -1.07 -2.71 10.70
C ALA A 102 -0.80 -2.26 12.14
N ALA A 103 -1.24 -3.03 13.15
CA ALA A 103 -0.94 -2.77 14.56
C ALA A 103 0.56 -2.82 14.89
N TRP A 104 1.35 -3.50 14.06
CA TRP A 104 2.82 -3.59 14.12
C TRP A 104 3.51 -2.62 13.16
N ALA A 105 2.78 -1.76 12.47
CA ALA A 105 3.27 -0.91 11.38
C ALA A 105 3.97 -1.69 10.24
N ILE A 106 3.60 -2.95 10.02
CA ILE A 106 4.12 -3.77 8.92
C ILE A 106 3.65 -3.20 7.58
N GLY A 107 4.51 -3.27 6.56
CA GLY A 107 4.17 -2.85 5.20
C GLY A 107 4.22 -1.35 4.97
N ARG A 108 4.81 -0.57 5.88
CA ARG A 108 5.11 0.84 5.64
C ARG A 108 6.39 0.99 4.84
N ASP A 109 6.29 1.69 3.72
CA ASP A 109 7.42 1.98 2.84
C ASP A 109 7.18 3.27 2.05
N THR A 110 8.23 3.75 1.39
CA THR A 110 8.13 4.82 0.40
C THR A 110 8.39 4.24 -0.99
N HIS A 111 7.33 4.10 -1.76
CA HIS A 111 7.45 3.69 -3.16
C HIS A 111 8.00 4.84 -4.00
N VAL A 112 9.02 4.55 -4.81
CA VAL A 112 9.58 5.46 -5.80
C VAL A 112 9.45 4.80 -7.17
N GLY A 113 8.51 5.27 -7.97
CA GLY A 113 8.20 4.65 -9.24
C GLY A 113 7.99 5.64 -10.37
N ASP A 114 7.93 5.10 -11.58
CA ASP A 114 7.63 5.87 -12.78
C ASP A 114 6.12 5.95 -13.01
N THR A 115 5.64 7.14 -13.38
CA THR A 115 4.34 7.26 -14.00
C THR A 115 4.38 6.76 -15.44
N LEU A 116 3.23 6.51 -16.07
CA LEU A 116 3.14 6.10 -17.48
C LEU A 116 3.86 7.05 -18.44
N VAL A 117 4.01 8.32 -18.07
CA VAL A 117 4.74 9.33 -18.84
C VAL A 117 6.21 9.46 -18.45
N GLY A 118 6.73 8.56 -17.62
CA GLY A 118 8.15 8.49 -17.25
C GLY A 118 8.60 9.49 -16.18
N ILE A 119 7.67 10.14 -15.47
CA ILE A 119 8.00 11.05 -14.37
C ILE A 119 8.12 10.25 -13.08
N LYS A 120 9.25 10.39 -12.38
CA LYS A 120 9.43 9.79 -11.04
C LYS A 120 8.46 10.41 -10.03
N GLY A 121 7.74 9.55 -9.32
CA GLY A 121 6.89 9.93 -8.21
C GLY A 121 7.32 9.22 -6.92
N ARG A 122 7.03 9.84 -5.79
CA ARG A 122 7.20 9.24 -4.45
C ARG A 122 5.87 9.22 -3.74
N VAL A 123 5.56 8.11 -3.10
CA VAL A 123 4.34 7.97 -2.31
C VAL A 123 4.61 7.00 -1.17
N GLY A 124 4.11 7.31 0.02
CA GLY A 124 4.13 6.37 1.13
C GLY A 124 3.08 5.29 0.95
N PHE A 125 3.38 4.11 1.42
CA PHE A 125 2.45 2.98 1.45
C PHE A 125 2.36 2.40 2.85
N GLU A 126 1.16 1.93 3.19
CA GLU A 126 0.88 1.05 4.30
C GLU A 126 0.10 -0.13 3.74
N ALA A 127 0.70 -1.32 3.76
CA ALA A 127 0.16 -2.50 3.09
C ALA A 127 0.55 -3.78 3.86
N ALA A 128 0.03 -3.96 5.07
CA ALA A 128 0.41 -5.05 5.95
C ALA A 128 -0.04 -6.41 5.39
N ALA A 129 -1.30 -6.52 4.94
CA ALA A 129 -1.81 -7.78 4.40
C ALA A 129 -1.05 -8.26 3.16
N PRO A 130 -0.81 -7.43 2.12
CA PRO A 130 -0.01 -7.85 0.97
C PRO A 130 1.37 -8.35 1.37
N MET A 131 2.09 -7.62 2.21
CA MET A 131 3.44 -7.98 2.63
C MET A 131 3.48 -9.31 3.38
N LEU A 132 2.53 -9.53 4.30
CA LEU A 132 2.45 -10.76 5.08
C LEU A 132 2.03 -11.97 4.22
N ILE A 133 1.02 -11.78 3.36
CA ILE A 133 0.50 -12.86 2.49
C ILE A 133 1.56 -13.27 1.46
N ILE A 134 2.16 -12.31 0.75
CA ILE A 134 3.17 -12.59 -0.26
C ILE A 134 4.36 -13.27 0.39
N LYS A 135 4.84 -12.76 1.53
CA LYS A 135 5.98 -13.34 2.23
C LYS A 135 5.72 -14.76 2.75
N ALA A 136 4.53 -15.02 3.27
CA ALA A 136 4.15 -16.35 3.71
C ALA A 136 4.01 -17.32 2.52
N HIS A 137 3.45 -16.87 1.40
CA HIS A 137 3.35 -17.65 0.18
C HIS A 137 4.73 -18.02 -0.39
N GLU A 138 5.65 -17.06 -0.50
CA GLU A 138 7.04 -17.30 -0.91
C GLU A 138 7.75 -18.33 -0.01
N LEU A 139 7.49 -18.29 1.30
CA LEU A 139 8.06 -19.29 2.22
C LEU A 139 7.51 -20.70 1.95
N LEU A 140 6.22 -20.81 1.64
CA LEU A 140 5.58 -22.08 1.28
C LEU A 140 6.12 -22.61 -0.05
N GLU A 141 6.31 -21.77 -1.03
CA GLU A 141 6.86 -22.13 -2.34
C GLU A 141 8.25 -22.75 -2.24
N LYS A 142 9.10 -22.27 -1.34
CA LYS A 142 10.42 -22.86 -1.08
C LYS A 142 10.37 -24.33 -0.65
N HIS A 143 9.25 -24.79 -0.11
CA HIS A 143 9.05 -26.18 0.28
C HIS A 143 8.40 -27.03 -0.80
N THR A 144 7.77 -26.42 -1.79
CA THR A 144 6.93 -27.11 -2.78
C THR A 144 7.48 -27.04 -4.20
N LEU A 145 8.14 -25.95 -4.57
CA LEU A 145 8.63 -25.71 -5.91
C LEU A 145 10.12 -26.07 -6.04
N THR A 146 10.49 -26.52 -7.23
CA THR A 146 11.92 -26.62 -7.60
C THR A 146 12.49 -25.22 -7.78
N LYS A 147 13.83 -25.13 -7.69
CA LYS A 147 14.51 -23.83 -7.88
C LYS A 147 14.22 -23.17 -9.25
N TRP A 148 14.02 -23.99 -10.31
CA TRP A 148 13.71 -23.48 -11.65
C TRP A 148 12.27 -22.99 -11.76
N GLN A 149 11.34 -23.64 -11.06
CA GLN A 149 9.95 -23.17 -10.99
C GLN A 149 9.87 -21.83 -10.25
N GLN A 150 10.53 -21.70 -9.08
CA GLN A 150 10.61 -20.43 -8.33
C GLN A 150 11.22 -19.31 -9.20
N TYR A 151 12.33 -19.60 -9.88
CA TYR A 151 13.00 -18.59 -10.72
C TYR A 151 12.07 -18.07 -11.83
N TRP A 152 11.40 -18.97 -12.54
CA TRP A 152 10.52 -18.56 -13.64
C TRP A 152 9.21 -17.93 -13.15
N GLU A 153 8.67 -18.41 -12.06
CA GLU A 153 7.49 -17.83 -11.42
C GLU A 153 7.74 -16.37 -11.05
N GLU A 154 8.84 -16.08 -10.36
CA GLU A 154 9.24 -14.72 -9.99
C GLU A 154 9.43 -13.81 -11.21
N GLN A 155 10.13 -14.28 -12.25
CA GLN A 155 10.34 -13.51 -13.47
C GLN A 155 9.01 -13.20 -14.17
N LEU A 156 8.17 -14.19 -14.36
CA LEU A 156 6.88 -14.04 -15.03
C LEU A 156 5.92 -13.20 -14.21
N GLY A 157 5.90 -13.35 -12.89
CA GLY A 157 5.11 -12.54 -11.99
C GLY A 157 5.47 -11.05 -12.06
N ASN A 158 6.76 -10.73 -12.08
CA ASN A 158 7.24 -9.36 -12.24
C ASN A 158 6.84 -8.76 -13.61
N TRP A 159 6.97 -9.53 -14.68
CA TRP A 159 6.55 -9.08 -16.01
C TRP A 159 5.04 -8.87 -16.09
N TYR A 160 4.26 -9.78 -15.52
CA TYR A 160 2.81 -9.67 -15.47
C TYR A 160 2.37 -8.41 -14.70
N GLY A 161 2.98 -8.14 -13.54
CA GLY A 161 2.73 -6.93 -12.77
C GLY A 161 3.07 -5.65 -13.54
N MET A 162 4.19 -5.64 -14.27
CA MET A 162 4.58 -4.51 -15.10
C MET A 162 3.58 -4.28 -16.25
N PHE A 163 3.13 -5.32 -16.92
CA PHE A 163 2.14 -5.20 -18.01
C PHE A 163 0.78 -4.72 -17.50
N LEU A 164 0.37 -5.16 -16.31
CA LEU A 164 -0.83 -4.64 -15.65
C LEU A 164 -0.70 -3.14 -15.37
N HIS A 165 0.44 -2.71 -14.80
CA HIS A 165 0.71 -1.29 -14.50
C HIS A 165 0.66 -0.44 -15.77
N LEU A 166 1.23 -0.90 -16.87
CA LEU A 166 1.23 -0.22 -18.15
C LEU A 166 -0.07 -0.35 -18.93
N SER A 167 -1.07 -1.06 -18.40
CA SER A 167 -2.34 -1.38 -19.07
C SER A 167 -2.17 -2.14 -20.40
N LEU A 168 -1.06 -2.81 -20.62
CA LEU A 168 -0.75 -3.53 -21.86
C LEU A 168 -1.47 -4.88 -21.97
N ILE A 169 -1.95 -5.42 -20.86
CA ILE A 169 -2.61 -6.73 -20.81
C ILE A 169 -3.99 -6.73 -21.51
N HIS A 170 -4.56 -5.56 -21.71
CA HIS A 170 -5.88 -5.41 -22.38
C HIS A 170 -5.76 -5.09 -23.87
N ILE A 171 -4.57 -5.01 -24.40
CA ILE A 171 -4.29 -4.76 -25.81
C ILE A 171 -4.03 -6.07 -26.52
#